data_3700bd87a66887a0abf74031229b9a21
#
_entry.id   3700bd87a66887a0abf74031229b9a21
#
_cell.length_a   1.000
_cell.length_b   1.000
_cell.length_c   1.000
_cell.angle_alpha   90.00
_cell.angle_beta   90.00
_cell.angle_gamma   90.00
#
_symmetry.space_group_name_H-M   'P 1'
#
loop_
_entity.id
_entity.type
_entity.pdbx_description
1 polymer ?
#
loop_
_entity_poly.entity_id
_entity_poly.type
_entity_poly.pdbx_seq_one_letter_code
_entity_poly.pdbx_strand_id
1 'polypeptide(L)'
;MSYHIRPLLLGEAEVPNVLDIFWSLSTDRGRSTVPILGFLIEGAPDGPIVVDCGMRDPKRAVELHRLGPHSCTPEQFLPAQLKLHGVQASDVRAVILTHLHYDHCGNCAQLPNARIVVQRSELMAAAAPMGPAALPIGGKSLFYDRADIAELVDPLWDRLDLIEGDRELFPGLTCVLYDDTHTPGHQCVYVRTEKGTAAIVGDIARKVDLNIDQAIPPGIYYNLEKMRRALSDIARRADIILPTHDWDTLTRGKIG
;
A
#
# COMPACT_ATOMS: atom_id res chain seq x y z
N MET A 1 -13.48 -8.13 -19.94
CA MET A 1 -12.04 -8.08 -19.61
C MET A 1 -11.85 -8.80 -18.29
N SER A 2 -10.88 -9.67 -18.23
CA SER A 2 -10.52 -10.36 -16.98
C SER A 2 -9.16 -9.86 -16.53
N TYR A 3 -9.10 -9.35 -15.29
CA TYR A 3 -7.85 -8.94 -14.67
C TYR A 3 -7.20 -10.10 -13.97
N HIS A 4 -5.87 -10.08 -13.96
CA HIS A 4 -5.05 -10.96 -13.15
C HIS A 4 -4.19 -10.14 -12.20
N ILE A 5 -4.08 -10.57 -10.95
CA ILE A 5 -3.29 -9.89 -9.92
C ILE A 5 -2.17 -10.83 -9.48
N ARG A 6 -0.95 -10.30 -9.38
CA ARG A 6 0.22 -11.00 -8.84
C ARG A 6 0.84 -10.20 -7.71
N PRO A 7 0.95 -10.76 -6.50
CA PRO A 7 1.74 -10.15 -5.46
C PRO A 7 3.22 -10.11 -5.86
N LEU A 8 3.88 -9.01 -5.56
CA LEU A 8 5.31 -8.78 -5.76
C LEU A 8 5.96 -8.60 -4.39
N LEU A 9 7.01 -9.36 -4.09
CA LEU A 9 7.77 -9.17 -2.85
C LEU A 9 8.80 -8.05 -3.04
N LEU A 10 8.52 -6.87 -2.49
CA LEU A 10 9.33 -5.66 -2.66
C LEU A 10 10.25 -5.35 -1.47
N GLY A 11 10.30 -6.23 -0.50
CA GLY A 11 11.14 -6.12 0.67
C GLY A 11 10.52 -6.78 1.89
N GLU A 12 11.21 -6.64 3.00
CA GLU A 12 10.79 -7.18 4.30
C GLU A 12 11.10 -6.17 5.42
N ALA A 13 10.27 -6.17 6.45
CA ALA A 13 10.46 -5.32 7.62
C ALA A 13 10.23 -6.12 8.90
N GLU A 14 11.11 -5.94 9.89
CA GLU A 14 10.87 -6.43 11.23
C GLU A 14 10.08 -5.38 12.04
N VAL A 15 8.86 -5.69 12.38
CA VAL A 15 7.95 -4.76 13.04
C VAL A 15 7.42 -5.31 14.37
N PRO A 16 7.02 -4.44 15.32
CA PRO A 16 6.33 -4.88 16.52
C PRO A 16 4.98 -5.53 16.19
N ASN A 17 4.67 -6.68 16.80
CA ASN A 17 3.42 -7.41 16.57
C ASN A 17 2.17 -6.61 16.96
N VAL A 18 2.31 -5.61 17.82
CA VAL A 18 1.22 -4.69 18.16
C VAL A 18 0.72 -3.83 16.98
N LEU A 19 1.46 -3.78 15.86
CA LEU A 19 1.00 -3.09 14.65
C LEU A 19 -0.09 -3.86 13.91
N ASP A 20 -0.19 -5.18 14.11
CA ASP A 20 -1.18 -6.01 13.42
C ASP A 20 -2.58 -5.88 14.03
N ILE A 21 -2.67 -5.49 15.29
CA ILE A 21 -3.93 -5.36 16.02
C ILE A 21 -3.96 -4.12 16.91
N PHE A 22 -5.17 -3.67 17.26
CA PHE A 22 -5.37 -2.61 18.22
C PHE A 22 -4.69 -2.97 19.57
N TRP A 23 -3.77 -2.13 20.01
CA TRP A 23 -2.84 -2.40 21.11
C TRP A 23 -3.50 -2.86 22.42
N SER A 24 -4.70 -2.35 22.70
CA SER A 24 -5.44 -2.72 23.91
C SER A 24 -5.98 -4.15 23.90
N LEU A 25 -6.00 -4.80 22.75
CA LEU A 25 -6.51 -6.15 22.55
C LEU A 25 -5.40 -7.21 22.50
N SER A 26 -4.14 -6.80 22.54
CA SER A 26 -2.99 -7.70 22.52
C SER A 26 -2.04 -7.47 23.68
N THR A 27 -1.57 -8.56 24.28
CA THR A 27 -0.44 -8.57 25.21
C THR A 27 0.88 -8.93 24.54
N ASP A 28 0.86 -9.31 23.26
CA ASP A 28 2.07 -9.65 22.52
C ASP A 28 2.93 -8.39 22.30
N ARG A 29 4.15 -8.45 22.82
CA ARG A 29 5.18 -7.41 22.67
C ARG A 29 6.35 -7.90 21.81
N GLY A 30 6.19 -9.04 21.14
CA GLY A 30 7.15 -9.59 20.21
C GLY A 30 7.29 -8.77 18.95
N ARG A 31 8.10 -9.28 18.07
CA ARG A 31 8.36 -8.72 16.73
C ARG A 31 8.27 -9.84 15.70
N SER A 32 7.85 -9.49 14.50
CA SER A 32 7.78 -10.41 13.37
C SER A 32 8.32 -9.75 12.13
N THR A 33 8.88 -10.56 11.25
CA THR A 33 9.21 -10.12 9.90
C THR A 33 7.97 -10.22 9.03
N VAL A 34 7.58 -9.10 8.43
CA VAL A 34 6.45 -9.00 7.51
C VAL A 34 6.96 -8.71 6.10
N PRO A 35 6.27 -9.15 5.05
CA PRO A 35 6.59 -8.76 3.69
C PRO A 35 6.19 -7.31 3.45
N ILE A 36 6.85 -6.66 2.50
CA ILE A 36 6.39 -5.43 1.85
C ILE A 36 5.95 -5.83 0.45
N LEU A 37 4.65 -5.78 0.19
CA LEU A 37 4.08 -6.23 -1.08
C LEU A 37 3.61 -5.05 -1.93
N GLY A 38 3.90 -5.14 -3.22
CA GLY A 38 3.17 -4.47 -4.27
C GLY A 38 2.38 -5.49 -5.09
N PHE A 39 1.62 -5.02 -6.07
CA PHE A 39 0.82 -5.91 -6.91
C PHE A 39 0.94 -5.50 -8.37
N LEU A 40 1.20 -6.48 -9.23
CA LEU A 40 1.08 -6.34 -10.68
C LEU A 40 -0.33 -6.74 -11.10
N ILE A 41 -1.02 -5.84 -11.79
CA ILE A 41 -2.33 -6.11 -12.40
C ILE A 41 -2.15 -6.16 -13.91
N GLU A 42 -2.48 -7.29 -14.49
CA GLU A 42 -2.47 -7.55 -15.94
C GLU A 42 -3.91 -7.57 -16.48
N GLY A 43 -4.09 -7.26 -17.77
CA GLY A 43 -5.38 -7.30 -18.45
C GLY A 43 -6.06 -5.91 -18.58
N ALA A 44 -5.43 -4.84 -18.14
CA ALA A 44 -5.92 -3.49 -18.41
C ALA A 44 -5.70 -3.10 -19.88
N PRO A 45 -6.61 -2.30 -20.48
CA PRO A 45 -6.55 -1.96 -21.90
C PRO A 45 -5.25 -1.30 -22.34
N ASP A 46 -4.71 -0.43 -21.48
CA ASP A 46 -3.55 0.40 -21.82
C ASP A 46 -2.21 -0.27 -21.45
N GLY A 47 -2.24 -1.41 -20.74
CA GLY A 47 -1.07 -2.16 -20.33
C GLY A 47 -1.04 -2.43 -18.82
N PRO A 48 0.06 -3.01 -18.30
CA PRO A 48 0.18 -3.40 -16.90
C PRO A 48 0.04 -2.22 -15.93
N ILE A 49 -0.55 -2.50 -14.77
CA ILE A 49 -0.71 -1.54 -13.65
C ILE A 49 0.02 -2.11 -12.45
N VAL A 50 0.65 -1.26 -11.67
CA VAL A 50 1.24 -1.61 -10.37
C VAL A 50 0.41 -0.96 -9.26
N VAL A 51 0.17 -1.67 -8.16
CA VAL A 51 -0.36 -1.08 -6.92
C VAL A 51 0.73 -1.20 -5.87
N ASP A 52 1.11 -0.07 -5.32
CA ASP A 52 2.24 0.14 -4.41
C ASP A 52 3.59 -0.31 -4.98
N CYS A 53 4.65 0.40 -4.67
CA CYS A 53 5.95 0.22 -5.32
C CYS A 53 7.13 0.02 -4.35
N GLY A 54 6.83 -0.32 -3.08
CA GLY A 54 7.85 -0.64 -2.09
C GLY A 54 8.62 0.57 -1.55
N MET A 55 9.64 0.30 -0.75
CA MET A 55 10.47 1.33 -0.13
C MET A 55 11.66 1.73 -1.02
N ARG A 56 12.08 2.98 -0.92
CA ARG A 56 13.24 3.53 -1.64
C ARG A 56 14.57 2.91 -1.18
N ASP A 57 14.78 2.86 0.13
CA ASP A 57 16.05 2.43 0.74
C ASP A 57 15.77 1.86 2.15
N PRO A 58 16.11 0.58 2.37
CA PRO A 58 15.92 -0.06 3.68
C PRO A 58 16.68 0.64 4.82
N LYS A 59 17.92 1.12 4.58
CA LYS A 59 18.71 1.81 5.61
C LYS A 59 18.05 3.12 6.01
N ARG A 60 17.59 3.87 5.03
CA ARG A 60 16.88 5.12 5.25
C ARG A 60 15.56 4.89 6.02
N ALA A 61 14.83 3.82 5.72
CA ALA A 61 13.61 3.45 6.44
C ALA A 61 13.89 3.20 7.94
N VAL A 62 14.95 2.45 8.26
CA VAL A 62 15.38 2.21 9.65
C VAL A 62 15.75 3.51 10.36
N GLU A 63 16.53 4.37 9.72
CA GLU A 63 17.00 5.63 10.31
C GLU A 63 15.85 6.59 10.62
N LEU A 64 14.87 6.71 9.71
CA LEU A 64 13.77 7.64 9.83
C LEU A 64 12.66 7.14 10.77
N HIS A 65 12.28 5.88 10.65
CA HIS A 65 11.08 5.38 11.30
C HIS A 65 11.34 4.54 12.54
N ARG A 66 12.56 4.03 12.72
CA ARG A 66 13.03 3.31 13.92
C ARG A 66 12.15 2.11 14.32
N LEU A 67 11.48 1.50 13.34
CA LEU A 67 10.61 0.36 13.58
C LEU A 67 11.40 -0.92 13.84
N GLY A 68 12.50 -1.13 13.12
CA GLY A 68 13.34 -2.31 13.19
C GLY A 68 14.12 -2.50 11.88
N PRO A 69 14.87 -3.59 11.73
CA PRO A 69 15.57 -3.90 10.50
C PRO A 69 14.62 -3.99 9.30
N HIS A 70 15.06 -3.43 8.18
CA HIS A 70 14.40 -3.54 6.89
C HIS A 70 15.39 -4.11 5.89
N SER A 71 14.91 -4.86 4.92
CA SER A 71 15.70 -5.43 3.85
C SER A 71 14.98 -5.37 2.50
N CYS A 72 15.76 -5.22 1.45
CA CYS A 72 15.32 -5.37 0.06
C CYS A 72 16.52 -5.92 -0.71
N THR A 73 16.42 -7.17 -1.17
CA THR A 73 17.46 -7.77 -2.00
C THR A 73 17.37 -7.25 -3.44
N PRO A 74 18.42 -7.40 -4.28
CA PRO A 74 18.33 -7.03 -5.69
C PRO A 74 17.16 -7.69 -6.44
N GLU A 75 16.77 -8.91 -6.05
CA GLU A 75 15.64 -9.66 -6.63
C GLU A 75 14.29 -9.11 -6.19
N GLN A 76 14.23 -8.49 -5.01
CA GLN A 76 13.02 -7.85 -4.47
C GLN A 76 12.83 -6.42 -5.00
N PHE A 77 13.81 -5.87 -5.72
CA PHE A 77 13.67 -4.54 -6.29
C PHE A 77 12.57 -4.52 -7.38
N LEU A 78 11.72 -3.50 -7.40
CA LEU A 78 10.51 -3.46 -8.24
C LEU A 78 10.76 -3.81 -9.71
N PRO A 79 11.74 -3.27 -10.44
CA PRO A 79 12.01 -3.67 -11.82
C PRO A 79 12.40 -5.15 -11.96
N ALA A 80 13.09 -5.73 -10.97
CA ALA A 80 13.45 -7.14 -10.99
C ALA A 80 12.21 -8.03 -10.80
N GLN A 81 11.33 -7.67 -9.87
CA GLN A 81 10.06 -8.36 -9.63
C GLN A 81 9.16 -8.32 -10.87
N LEU A 82 9.03 -7.18 -11.53
CA LEU A 82 8.26 -7.07 -12.78
C LEU A 82 8.84 -7.99 -13.87
N LYS A 83 10.17 -8.01 -14.02
CA LYS A 83 10.86 -8.84 -15.00
C LYS A 83 10.62 -10.34 -14.79
N LEU A 84 10.47 -10.82 -13.56
CA LEU A 84 10.10 -12.21 -13.27
C LEU A 84 8.75 -12.60 -13.89
N HIS A 85 7.89 -11.62 -14.15
CA HIS A 85 6.59 -11.82 -14.78
C HIS A 85 6.55 -11.37 -16.25
N GLY A 86 7.72 -11.14 -16.86
CA GLY A 86 7.83 -10.74 -18.27
C GLY A 86 7.44 -9.30 -18.57
N VAL A 87 7.32 -8.44 -17.55
CA VAL A 87 6.96 -7.02 -17.67
C VAL A 87 8.21 -6.15 -17.49
N GLN A 88 8.45 -5.22 -18.42
CA GLN A 88 9.48 -4.19 -18.24
C GLN A 88 8.87 -3.02 -17.43
N ALA A 89 9.69 -2.35 -16.65
CA ALA A 89 9.25 -1.17 -15.90
C ALA A 89 8.67 -0.07 -16.81
N SER A 90 9.17 0.04 -18.03
CA SER A 90 8.68 0.96 -19.08
C SER A 90 7.31 0.59 -19.65
N ASP A 91 6.86 -0.67 -19.47
CA ASP A 91 5.56 -1.12 -19.97
C ASP A 91 4.42 -0.74 -19.03
N VAL A 92 4.74 -0.47 -17.76
CA VAL A 92 3.75 -0.09 -16.74
C VAL A 92 3.13 1.26 -17.10
N ARG A 93 1.79 1.31 -17.16
CA ARG A 93 1.03 2.50 -17.58
C ARG A 93 0.46 3.30 -16.41
N ALA A 94 0.26 2.65 -15.28
CA ALA A 94 -0.15 3.34 -14.06
C ALA A 94 0.49 2.68 -12.83
N VAL A 95 0.82 3.49 -11.84
CA VAL A 95 1.02 3.05 -10.47
C VAL A 95 -0.07 3.67 -9.61
N ILE A 96 -0.78 2.84 -8.87
CA ILE A 96 -1.82 3.28 -7.94
C ILE A 96 -1.22 3.15 -6.54
N LEU A 97 -1.16 4.24 -5.81
CA LEU A 97 -0.67 4.24 -4.44
C LEU A 97 -1.84 4.14 -3.48
N THR A 98 -1.84 3.09 -2.64
CA THR A 98 -2.88 2.95 -1.60
C THR A 98 -2.78 4.11 -0.61
N HIS A 99 -1.57 4.49 -0.27
CA HIS A 99 -1.21 5.65 0.54
C HIS A 99 0.28 6.00 0.35
N LEU A 100 0.79 7.01 1.06
CA LEU A 100 2.13 7.54 0.82
C LEU A 100 3.14 7.24 1.94
N HIS A 101 2.94 6.18 2.74
CA HIS A 101 4.02 5.73 3.63
C HIS A 101 5.21 5.22 2.82
N TYR A 102 6.40 5.30 3.41
CA TYR A 102 7.70 5.05 2.78
C TYR A 102 7.82 3.70 2.07
N ASP A 103 7.10 2.68 2.55
CA ASP A 103 7.13 1.31 2.05
C ASP A 103 6.10 1.02 0.95
N HIS A 104 5.33 2.02 0.56
CA HIS A 104 4.35 1.94 -0.53
C HIS A 104 4.70 2.81 -1.73
N CYS A 105 5.36 3.96 -1.54
CA CYS A 105 5.55 4.96 -2.61
C CYS A 105 7.01 5.21 -3.03
N GLY A 106 7.97 4.48 -2.46
CA GLY A 106 9.40 4.81 -2.56
C GLY A 106 10.06 4.61 -3.94
N ASN A 107 9.43 3.89 -4.88
CA ASN A 107 10.03 3.54 -6.17
C ASN A 107 9.21 4.01 -7.40
N CYS A 108 8.40 5.05 -7.29
CA CYS A 108 7.59 5.57 -8.39
C CYS A 108 8.44 6.00 -9.61
N ALA A 109 9.64 6.52 -9.37
CA ALA A 109 10.57 6.93 -10.43
C ALA A 109 11.09 5.75 -11.27
N GLN A 110 11.05 4.51 -10.74
CA GLN A 110 11.47 3.30 -11.46
C GLN A 110 10.49 2.90 -12.57
N LEU A 111 9.30 3.51 -12.62
CA LEU A 111 8.26 3.27 -13.60
C LEU A 111 8.13 4.48 -14.53
N PRO A 112 9.03 4.67 -15.53
CA PRO A 112 9.21 5.94 -16.22
C PRO A 112 7.99 6.44 -16.99
N ASN A 113 7.14 5.53 -17.45
CA ASN A 113 5.97 5.85 -18.28
C ASN A 113 4.65 5.76 -17.49
N ALA A 114 4.70 5.41 -16.21
CA ALA A 114 3.50 5.23 -15.43
C ALA A 114 2.90 6.56 -14.96
N ARG A 115 1.59 6.72 -15.15
CA ARG A 115 0.77 7.71 -14.44
C ARG A 115 0.71 7.31 -12.95
N ILE A 116 0.80 8.26 -12.05
CA ILE A 116 0.81 8.03 -10.60
C ILE A 116 -0.54 8.45 -10.04
N VAL A 117 -1.35 7.48 -9.64
CA VAL A 117 -2.70 7.69 -9.13
C VAL A 117 -2.68 7.67 -7.61
N VAL A 118 -3.08 8.77 -6.99
CA VAL A 118 -3.15 8.92 -5.54
C VAL A 118 -4.29 9.85 -5.14
N GLN A 119 -4.86 9.66 -3.96
CA GLN A 119 -5.86 10.59 -3.43
C GLN A 119 -5.24 11.95 -3.14
N ARG A 120 -5.91 13.04 -3.54
CA ARG A 120 -5.47 14.42 -3.25
C ARG A 120 -5.28 14.63 -1.75
N SER A 121 -6.21 14.13 -0.93
CA SER A 121 -6.15 14.24 0.53
C SER A 121 -4.90 13.57 1.11
N GLU A 122 -4.45 12.46 0.52
CA GLU A 122 -3.24 11.76 0.94
C GLU A 122 -1.99 12.59 0.67
N LEU A 123 -1.85 13.11 -0.55
CA LEU A 123 -0.71 13.95 -0.90
C LEU A 123 -0.67 15.24 -0.05
N MET A 124 -1.82 15.85 0.18
CA MET A 124 -1.90 17.04 1.04
C MET A 124 -1.47 16.74 2.48
N ALA A 125 -1.90 15.62 3.05
CA ALA A 125 -1.51 15.20 4.39
C ALA A 125 -0.01 14.87 4.47
N ALA A 126 0.52 14.15 3.49
CA ALA A 126 1.94 13.77 3.43
C ALA A 126 2.87 14.98 3.24
N ALA A 127 2.44 15.98 2.47
CA ALA A 127 3.21 17.21 2.24
C ALA A 127 3.11 18.23 3.38
N ALA A 128 2.07 18.15 4.21
CA ALA A 128 1.89 19.08 5.32
C ALA A 128 2.73 18.64 6.55
N PRO A 129 3.41 19.56 7.24
CA PRO A 129 4.03 19.23 8.51
C PRO A 129 2.94 18.87 9.52
N MET A 130 2.95 17.64 9.98
CA MET A 130 2.12 17.24 11.11
C MET A 130 2.48 18.11 12.30
N GLY A 131 1.47 18.63 13.01
CA GLY A 131 1.62 19.65 14.07
C GLY A 131 2.69 19.34 15.13
N PRO A 132 2.87 20.24 16.12
CA PRO A 132 3.97 20.17 17.07
C PRO A 132 3.89 19.00 18.05
N ALA A 133 2.87 18.18 17.98
CA ALA A 133 2.76 16.98 18.79
C ALA A 133 3.99 16.12 18.53
N ALA A 134 4.83 16.03 19.53
CA ALA A 134 5.94 15.10 19.58
C ALA A 134 5.37 13.68 19.57
N LEU A 135 5.06 13.16 18.39
CA LEU A 135 4.82 11.74 18.24
C LEU A 135 6.16 11.06 18.50
N PRO A 136 6.22 10.09 19.44
CA PRO A 136 7.49 9.46 19.83
C PRO A 136 8.16 8.70 18.69
N ILE A 137 7.42 8.40 17.61
CA ILE A 137 7.88 7.64 16.44
C ILE A 137 7.72 8.53 15.21
N GLY A 138 8.79 8.70 14.44
CA GLY A 138 8.78 9.40 13.15
C GLY A 138 8.64 10.92 13.19
N GLY A 139 8.48 11.53 14.36
CA GLY A 139 8.38 12.99 14.49
C GLY A 139 7.21 13.58 13.68
N LYS A 140 7.50 14.64 12.91
CA LYS A 140 6.46 15.35 12.14
C LYS A 140 5.99 14.61 10.89
N SER A 141 6.66 13.55 10.48
CA SER A 141 6.38 12.88 9.21
C SER A 141 5.69 11.53 9.33
N LEU A 142 5.55 10.96 10.52
CA LEU A 142 4.93 9.67 10.83
C LEU A 142 4.81 8.72 9.60
N PHE A 143 5.86 7.93 9.35
CA PHE A 143 5.98 7.00 8.22
C PHE A 143 6.01 7.61 6.80
N TYR A 144 5.78 8.91 6.64
CA TYR A 144 6.04 9.59 5.37
C TYR A 144 7.54 9.91 5.21
N ASP A 145 8.12 9.56 4.09
CA ASP A 145 9.48 9.99 3.74
C ASP A 145 9.43 11.27 2.90
N ARG A 146 10.02 12.34 3.41
CA ARG A 146 10.08 13.62 2.70
C ARG A 146 10.75 13.54 1.33
N ALA A 147 11.69 12.61 1.14
CA ALA A 147 12.34 12.45 -0.16
C ALA A 147 11.38 11.84 -1.19
N ASP A 148 10.52 10.90 -0.78
CA ASP A 148 9.50 10.33 -1.65
C ASP A 148 8.44 11.38 -2.01
N ILE A 149 7.99 12.16 -1.03
CA ILE A 149 7.03 13.23 -1.28
C ILE A 149 7.62 14.33 -2.19
N ALA A 150 8.87 14.73 -1.95
CA ALA A 150 9.56 15.70 -2.81
C ALA A 150 9.69 15.18 -4.25
N GLU A 151 10.00 13.90 -4.43
CA GLU A 151 10.08 13.29 -5.76
C GLU A 151 8.74 13.33 -6.49
N LEU A 152 7.62 13.07 -5.78
CA LEU A 152 6.29 13.15 -6.36
C LEU A 152 5.93 14.57 -6.81
N VAL A 153 6.23 15.58 -5.99
CA VAL A 153 5.78 16.96 -6.23
C VAL A 153 6.74 17.82 -7.05
N ASP A 154 7.90 17.31 -7.43
CA ASP A 154 8.85 18.01 -8.29
C ASP A 154 9.17 17.20 -9.55
N PRO A 155 10.07 16.18 -9.56
CA PRO A 155 10.42 15.52 -10.83
C PRO A 155 9.29 14.64 -11.41
N LEU A 156 8.33 14.19 -10.61
CA LEU A 156 7.23 13.36 -11.08
C LEU A 156 5.89 14.12 -11.25
N TRP A 157 5.91 15.44 -11.11
CA TRP A 157 4.71 16.29 -11.12
C TRP A 157 3.77 16.03 -12.29
N ASP A 158 4.30 16.00 -13.50
CA ASP A 158 3.50 15.86 -14.72
C ASP A 158 2.84 14.47 -14.88
N ARG A 159 3.25 13.51 -14.05
CA ARG A 159 2.68 12.16 -14.05
C ARG A 159 1.65 11.93 -12.93
N LEU A 160 1.46 12.90 -12.03
CA LEU A 160 0.48 12.81 -10.97
C LEU A 160 -0.95 12.89 -11.51
N ASP A 161 -1.77 11.92 -11.14
CA ASP A 161 -3.24 11.93 -11.30
C ASP A 161 -3.86 11.95 -9.90
N LEU A 162 -4.15 13.15 -9.42
CA LEU A 162 -4.76 13.36 -8.11
C LEU A 162 -6.26 13.13 -8.23
N ILE A 163 -6.74 12.04 -7.64
CA ILE A 163 -8.16 11.72 -7.60
C ILE A 163 -8.80 12.16 -6.28
N GLU A 164 -10.10 12.34 -6.29
CA GLU A 164 -10.91 12.73 -5.12
C GLU A 164 -12.08 11.76 -4.97
N GLY A 165 -12.13 11.02 -3.86
CA GLY A 165 -13.17 10.04 -3.60
C GLY A 165 -13.02 8.75 -4.42
N ASP A 166 -14.14 8.06 -4.60
CA ASP A 166 -14.18 6.81 -5.38
C ASP A 166 -14.05 7.10 -6.88
N ARG A 167 -13.22 6.32 -7.57
CA ARG A 167 -13.03 6.48 -9.01
C ARG A 167 -12.78 5.14 -9.71
N GLU A 168 -13.62 4.81 -10.68
CA GLU A 168 -13.33 3.74 -11.62
C GLU A 168 -12.29 4.24 -12.63
N LEU A 169 -11.10 3.65 -12.61
CA LEU A 169 -10.00 4.01 -13.52
C LEU A 169 -10.11 3.30 -14.87
N PHE A 170 -10.55 2.04 -14.81
CA PHE A 170 -10.84 1.19 -15.96
C PHE A 170 -12.06 0.34 -15.64
N PRO A 171 -12.83 -0.13 -16.64
CA PRO A 171 -13.99 -0.98 -16.39
C PRO A 171 -13.67 -2.18 -15.50
N GLY A 172 -14.19 -2.20 -14.28
CA GLY A 172 -13.92 -3.24 -13.29
C GLY A 172 -12.65 -3.07 -12.45
N LEU A 173 -12.00 -1.91 -12.52
CA LEU A 173 -10.90 -1.52 -11.62
C LEU A 173 -11.21 -0.16 -11.00
N THR A 174 -11.49 -0.15 -9.70
CA THR A 174 -11.98 1.02 -8.97
C THR A 174 -11.09 1.31 -7.76
N CYS A 175 -10.62 2.55 -7.64
CA CYS A 175 -10.07 3.10 -6.40
C CYS A 175 -11.21 3.56 -5.51
N VAL A 176 -11.21 3.15 -4.25
CA VAL A 176 -12.22 3.52 -3.24
C VAL A 176 -11.54 4.21 -2.09
N LEU A 177 -11.95 5.44 -1.80
CA LEU A 177 -11.41 6.24 -0.70
C LEU A 177 -11.94 5.73 0.65
N TYR A 178 -11.05 5.48 1.57
CA TYR A 178 -11.33 5.22 2.98
C TYR A 178 -10.61 6.27 3.83
N ASP A 179 -11.14 7.49 3.81
CA ASP A 179 -10.54 8.65 4.45
C ASP A 179 -10.36 8.51 5.97
N ASP A 180 -9.28 9.07 6.50
CA ASP A 180 -8.92 9.05 7.92
C ASP A 180 -8.93 7.66 8.56
N THR A 181 -8.65 6.62 7.79
CA THR A 181 -8.49 5.26 8.31
C THR A 181 -7.05 5.02 8.76
N HIS A 182 -6.23 4.37 7.96
CA HIS A 182 -4.80 4.19 8.23
C HIS A 182 -4.02 5.51 8.03
N THR A 183 -4.35 6.22 6.95
CA THR A 183 -3.90 7.57 6.65
C THR A 183 -5.08 8.46 6.25
N PRO A 184 -4.91 9.80 6.16
CA PRO A 184 -5.98 10.72 5.80
C PRO A 184 -6.59 10.50 4.42
N GLY A 185 -5.83 9.97 3.47
CA GLY A 185 -6.30 9.74 2.11
C GLY A 185 -6.10 8.31 1.63
N HIS A 186 -6.13 7.33 2.54
CA HIS A 186 -5.96 5.93 2.18
C HIS A 186 -7.04 5.45 1.20
N GLN A 187 -6.64 4.69 0.18
CA GLN A 187 -7.55 4.07 -0.77
C GLN A 187 -7.28 2.57 -0.94
N CYS A 188 -8.33 1.81 -1.20
CA CYS A 188 -8.26 0.42 -1.64
C CYS A 188 -8.48 0.32 -3.14
N VAL A 189 -7.90 -0.70 -3.78
CA VAL A 189 -8.08 -0.97 -5.21
C VAL A 189 -8.91 -2.23 -5.37
N TYR A 190 -10.14 -2.06 -5.88
CA TYR A 190 -11.05 -3.16 -6.19
C TYR A 190 -10.88 -3.58 -7.64
N VAL A 191 -10.68 -4.86 -7.87
CA VAL A 191 -10.39 -5.43 -9.19
C VAL A 191 -11.33 -6.59 -9.45
N ARG A 192 -12.09 -6.53 -10.54
CA ARG A 192 -12.96 -7.63 -10.98
C ARG A 192 -12.14 -8.70 -11.67
N THR A 193 -12.06 -9.87 -11.06
CA THR A 193 -11.39 -11.04 -11.61
C THR A 193 -12.39 -12.15 -11.98
N GLU A 194 -11.92 -13.23 -12.62
CA GLU A 194 -12.76 -14.42 -12.88
C GLU A 194 -13.17 -15.14 -11.59
N LYS A 195 -12.42 -14.94 -10.51
CA LYS A 195 -12.68 -15.56 -9.20
C LYS A 195 -13.50 -14.66 -8.25
N GLY A 196 -14.04 -13.56 -8.76
CA GLY A 196 -14.77 -12.58 -7.97
C GLY A 196 -14.04 -11.24 -7.85
N THR A 197 -14.51 -10.39 -6.96
CA THR A 197 -13.93 -9.07 -6.70
C THR A 197 -12.77 -9.20 -5.72
N ALA A 198 -11.56 -8.88 -6.16
CA ALA A 198 -10.40 -8.77 -5.29
C ALA A 198 -10.24 -7.32 -4.81
N ALA A 199 -9.88 -7.14 -3.54
CA ALA A 199 -9.53 -5.85 -2.96
C ALA A 199 -8.08 -5.85 -2.48
N ILE A 200 -7.25 -5.00 -3.05
CA ILE A 200 -5.93 -4.66 -2.52
C ILE A 200 -6.16 -3.55 -1.50
N VAL A 201 -5.92 -3.86 -0.22
CA VAL A 201 -6.43 -3.03 0.89
C VAL A 201 -5.36 -2.17 1.56
N GLY A 202 -4.10 -2.27 1.09
CA GLY A 202 -3.00 -1.58 1.75
C GLY A 202 -2.93 -1.97 3.24
N ASP A 203 -2.78 -0.97 4.08
CA ASP A 203 -2.62 -1.12 5.53
C ASP A 203 -3.92 -0.96 6.34
N ILE A 204 -5.07 -0.86 5.69
CA ILE A 204 -6.36 -0.94 6.40
C ILE A 204 -6.52 -2.30 7.07
N ALA A 205 -6.06 -3.36 6.41
CA ALA A 205 -5.92 -4.68 7.03
C ALA A 205 -4.49 -5.17 6.84
N ARG A 206 -3.89 -5.69 7.90
CA ARG A 206 -2.54 -6.28 7.88
C ARG A 206 -2.58 -7.79 7.84
N LYS A 207 -3.66 -8.38 8.38
CA LYS A 207 -3.94 -9.82 8.39
C LYS A 207 -5.43 -10.05 8.23
N VAL A 208 -5.81 -10.92 7.30
CA VAL A 208 -7.23 -11.20 7.01
C VAL A 208 -7.91 -11.82 8.22
N ASP A 209 -7.33 -12.84 8.82
CA ASP A 209 -7.88 -13.58 9.97
C ASP A 209 -8.12 -12.70 11.21
N LEU A 210 -7.28 -11.68 11.42
CA LEU A 210 -7.41 -10.77 12.56
C LEU A 210 -8.30 -9.56 12.22
N ASN A 211 -7.95 -8.86 11.15
CA ASN A 211 -8.55 -7.55 10.91
C ASN A 211 -9.92 -7.66 10.21
N ILE A 212 -10.11 -8.67 9.37
CA ILE A 212 -11.35 -8.87 8.63
C ILE A 212 -12.26 -9.86 9.35
N ASP A 213 -11.79 -11.10 9.57
CA ASP A 213 -12.65 -12.16 10.10
C ASP A 213 -13.06 -11.93 11.56
N GLN A 214 -12.13 -11.39 12.37
CA GLN A 214 -12.40 -11.06 13.77
C GLN A 214 -12.77 -9.58 13.98
N ALA A 215 -12.71 -8.76 12.94
CA ALA A 215 -12.99 -7.32 12.98
C ALA A 215 -12.15 -6.55 14.02
N ILE A 216 -10.90 -6.98 14.25
CA ILE A 216 -9.95 -6.34 15.15
C ILE A 216 -9.18 -5.28 14.34
N PRO A 217 -9.29 -3.98 14.63
CA PRO A 217 -8.55 -2.95 13.92
C PRO A 217 -7.02 -3.12 14.05
N PRO A 218 -6.22 -2.76 13.03
CA PRO A 218 -4.76 -2.72 13.15
C PRO A 218 -4.31 -1.65 14.14
N GLY A 219 -3.04 -1.71 14.54
CA GLY A 219 -2.47 -0.82 15.56
C GLY A 219 -2.22 0.61 15.08
N ILE A 220 -2.19 0.85 13.78
CA ILE A 220 -2.00 2.18 13.19
C ILE A 220 -3.29 2.64 12.53
N TYR A 221 -3.84 3.73 13.03
CA TYR A 221 -5.06 4.34 12.49
C TYR A 221 -5.16 5.82 12.88
N TYR A 222 -5.84 6.59 12.07
CA TYR A 222 -6.19 8.00 12.36
C TYR A 222 -7.50 8.08 13.16
N ASN A 223 -8.52 7.38 12.69
CA ASN A 223 -9.85 7.37 13.30
C ASN A 223 -10.34 5.93 13.45
N LEU A 224 -10.48 5.48 14.70
CA LEU A 224 -10.87 4.10 15.00
C LEU A 224 -12.25 3.73 14.46
N GLU A 225 -13.20 4.65 14.53
CA GLU A 225 -14.58 4.39 14.06
C GLU A 225 -14.63 4.26 12.53
N LYS A 226 -13.92 5.14 11.80
CA LYS A 226 -13.79 5.03 10.34
C LYS A 226 -13.05 3.75 9.95
N MET A 227 -11.99 3.37 10.68
CA MET A 227 -11.26 2.13 10.46
C MET A 227 -12.20 0.90 10.59
N ARG A 228 -12.99 0.83 11.66
CA ARG A 228 -13.94 -0.29 11.87
C ARG A 228 -14.99 -0.37 10.76
N ARG A 229 -15.50 0.78 10.31
CA ARG A 229 -16.44 0.84 9.18
C ARG A 229 -15.78 0.37 7.89
N ALA A 230 -14.54 0.77 7.63
CA ALA A 230 -13.78 0.34 6.46
C ALA A 230 -13.58 -1.19 6.44
N LEU A 231 -13.14 -1.79 7.55
CA LEU A 231 -12.99 -3.25 7.65
C LEU A 231 -14.31 -3.98 7.34
N SER A 232 -15.41 -3.52 7.93
CA SER A 232 -16.74 -4.10 7.66
C SER A 232 -17.21 -3.90 6.22
N ASP A 233 -16.90 -2.76 5.60
CA ASP A 233 -17.24 -2.49 4.21
C ASP A 233 -16.43 -3.36 3.25
N ILE A 234 -15.13 -3.47 3.46
CA ILE A 234 -14.22 -4.34 2.69
C ILE A 234 -14.69 -5.80 2.74
N ALA A 235 -15.00 -6.30 3.95
CA ALA A 235 -15.49 -7.67 4.14
C ALA A 235 -16.77 -7.99 3.35
N ARG A 236 -17.64 -6.96 3.13
CA ARG A 236 -18.88 -7.14 2.36
C ARG A 236 -18.70 -7.03 0.85
N ARG A 237 -17.69 -6.26 0.40
CA ARG A 237 -17.52 -5.90 -1.02
C ARG A 237 -16.56 -6.79 -1.76
N ALA A 238 -15.65 -7.45 -1.06
CA ALA A 238 -14.58 -8.25 -1.67
C ALA A 238 -14.74 -9.73 -1.38
N ASP A 239 -14.58 -10.54 -2.42
CA ASP A 239 -14.49 -12.00 -2.32
C ASP A 239 -13.07 -12.44 -1.96
N ILE A 240 -12.06 -11.62 -2.33
CA ILE A 240 -10.64 -11.88 -2.10
C ILE A 240 -10.01 -10.60 -1.54
N ILE A 241 -9.41 -10.69 -0.36
CA ILE A 241 -8.78 -9.55 0.31
C ILE A 241 -7.27 -9.75 0.33
N LEU A 242 -6.53 -8.71 -0.06
CA LEU A 242 -5.09 -8.72 -0.30
C LEU A 242 -4.39 -7.61 0.50
N PRO A 243 -4.00 -7.88 1.76
CA PRO A 243 -3.14 -6.99 2.53
C PRO A 243 -1.71 -6.90 1.95
N THR A 244 -1.02 -5.79 2.22
CA THR A 244 0.35 -5.52 1.76
C THR A 244 1.43 -6.11 2.68
N HIS A 245 1.07 -6.52 3.90
CA HIS A 245 2.02 -7.03 4.90
C HIS A 245 1.70 -8.45 5.39
N ASP A 246 1.02 -9.24 4.57
CA ASP A 246 0.65 -10.61 4.90
C ASP A 246 1.35 -11.62 4.00
N TRP A 247 2.10 -12.55 4.59
CA TRP A 247 2.75 -13.65 3.87
C TRP A 247 1.75 -14.54 3.14
N ASP A 248 0.52 -14.70 3.69
CA ASP A 248 -0.52 -15.48 3.04
C ASP A 248 -0.96 -14.85 1.72
N THR A 249 -0.92 -13.51 1.61
CA THR A 249 -1.16 -12.81 0.34
C THR A 249 -0.13 -13.22 -0.72
N LEU A 250 1.16 -13.27 -0.35
CA LEU A 250 2.23 -13.64 -1.27
C LEU A 250 2.07 -15.10 -1.76
N THR A 251 1.71 -16.01 -0.85
CA THR A 251 1.57 -17.44 -1.16
C THR A 251 0.40 -17.78 -2.08
N ARG A 252 -0.58 -16.89 -2.22
CA ARG A 252 -1.71 -17.05 -3.15
C ARG A 252 -1.28 -17.10 -4.62
N GLY A 253 -0.12 -16.53 -4.95
CA GLY A 253 0.36 -16.44 -6.31
C GLY A 253 -0.57 -15.64 -7.23
N LYS A 254 -0.77 -16.10 -8.48
CA LYS A 254 -1.65 -15.44 -9.46
C LYS A 254 -3.12 -15.61 -9.10
N ILE A 255 -3.85 -14.50 -9.06
CA ILE A 255 -5.29 -14.40 -8.77
C ILE A 255 -6.02 -13.93 -10.03
N GLY A 256 -7.06 -14.65 -10.42
CA GLY A 256 -7.82 -14.38 -11.64
C GLY A 256 -7.39 -15.23 -12.82
#